data_f26ead4b485331a3cc00f4b303108bde
#
_entry.id   f26ead4b485331a3cc00f4b303108bde
#
_cell.length_a   1.000
_cell.length_b   1.000
_cell.length_c   1.000
_cell.angle_alpha   90.00
_cell.angle_beta   90.00
_cell.angle_gamma   90.00
#
_symmetry.space_group_name_H-M   'P 1'
#
loop_
_entity.id
_entity.type
_entity.pdbx_description
1 polymer ?
#
loop_
_entity_poly.entity_id
_entity_poly.type
_entity_poly.pdbx_seq_one_letter_code
_entity_poly.pdbx_strand_id
1 'polypeptide(L)'
;MKLYIFNPDTDLALANNRENYMPPARVRQMTQELELLPLWYAEASSCVFTPSSRENEEFLAEAKSIFGVEAECIKETSQLPCNENIEITPWGWNVALRRQLLSRGIDESLLPSPQELTLYRELSGRDKDTEILRSMSPSAGFTAKLIDNIEECREYADRHPRCIFKAPWSGSGKGLLWCWGKYDDKSDGWCRRVIAEQGFDASDPQIIEK
;
A
#
# COMPACT_ATOMS: atom_id res chain seq x y z
N MET A 1 3.14 14.21 19.58
CA MET A 1 3.09 12.74 19.76
C MET A 1 2.74 12.07 18.44
N LYS A 2 3.28 10.89 18.13
CA LYS A 2 2.90 10.13 16.92
C LYS A 2 2.06 8.92 17.27
N LEU A 3 1.10 8.57 16.40
CA LEU A 3 0.36 7.32 16.45
C LEU A 3 0.78 6.45 15.27
N TYR A 4 1.55 5.40 15.54
CA TYR A 4 1.98 4.45 14.53
C TYR A 4 0.92 3.38 14.28
N ILE A 5 0.69 3.05 13.01
CA ILE A 5 -0.29 2.05 12.58
C ILE A 5 0.36 1.10 11.58
N PHE A 6 0.33 -0.20 11.89
CA PHE A 6 0.80 -1.23 10.97
C PHE A 6 -0.30 -1.69 10.03
N ASN A 7 -0.28 -1.25 8.79
CA ASN A 7 -1.23 -1.64 7.73
C ASN A 7 -0.49 -2.09 6.47
N PRO A 8 0.10 -3.31 6.49
CA PRO A 8 1.00 -3.81 5.44
C PRO A 8 0.29 -4.11 4.11
N ASP A 9 -1.02 -4.06 4.09
CA ASP A 9 -1.87 -4.22 2.91
C ASP A 9 -2.09 -2.94 2.10
N THR A 10 -1.33 -1.89 2.40
CA THR A 10 -1.54 -0.57 1.78
C THR A 10 -1.47 -0.61 0.25
N ASP A 11 -0.57 -1.39 -0.35
CA ASP A 11 -0.49 -1.54 -1.80
C ASP A 11 -1.78 -2.13 -2.40
N LEU A 12 -2.36 -3.14 -1.73
CA LEU A 12 -3.62 -3.75 -2.16
C LEU A 12 -4.80 -2.79 -1.98
N ALA A 13 -4.78 -2.01 -0.91
CA ALA A 13 -5.80 -0.99 -0.65
C ALA A 13 -5.72 0.15 -1.67
N LEU A 14 -4.51 0.60 -2.04
CA LEU A 14 -4.29 1.59 -3.10
C LEU A 14 -4.72 1.08 -4.48
N ALA A 15 -4.42 -0.20 -4.78
CA ALA A 15 -4.89 -0.84 -6.01
C ALA A 15 -6.42 -0.88 -6.09
N ASN A 16 -7.09 -1.28 -5.00
CA ASN A 16 -8.54 -1.37 -4.92
C ASN A 16 -9.24 0.00 -4.90
N ASN A 17 -8.64 0.97 -4.23
CA ASN A 17 -9.07 2.36 -4.11
C ASN A 17 -10.54 2.55 -3.66
N ARG A 18 -11.02 1.69 -2.76
CA ARG A 18 -12.38 1.79 -2.20
C ARG A 18 -12.34 1.92 -0.69
N GLU A 19 -13.20 2.75 -0.15
CA GLU A 19 -13.34 2.95 1.29
C GLU A 19 -13.73 1.68 2.06
N ASN A 20 -14.47 0.77 1.41
CA ASN A 20 -14.91 -0.49 1.99
C ASN A 20 -13.98 -1.67 1.62
N TYR A 21 -12.74 -1.38 1.22
CA TYR A 21 -11.76 -2.41 0.95
C TYR A 21 -11.57 -3.32 2.17
N MET A 22 -11.57 -4.63 1.92
CA MET A 22 -11.31 -5.66 2.92
C MET A 22 -10.08 -6.47 2.52
N PRO A 23 -9.03 -6.49 3.34
CA PRO A 23 -7.84 -7.28 3.03
C PRO A 23 -8.15 -8.78 3.01
N PRO A 24 -7.43 -9.56 2.19
CA PRO A 24 -7.50 -11.02 2.21
C PRO A 24 -7.24 -11.60 3.61
N ALA A 25 -7.84 -12.75 3.92
CA ALA A 25 -7.76 -13.36 5.26
C ALA A 25 -6.31 -13.54 5.75
N ARG A 26 -5.40 -13.98 4.88
CA ARG A 26 -3.98 -14.14 5.23
C ARG A 26 -3.29 -12.82 5.56
N VAL A 27 -3.67 -11.75 4.88
CA VAL A 27 -3.11 -10.42 5.13
C VAL A 27 -3.63 -9.89 6.46
N ARG A 28 -4.92 -10.08 6.75
CA ARG A 28 -5.48 -9.74 8.07
C ARG A 28 -4.78 -10.47 9.21
N GLN A 29 -4.54 -11.78 9.03
CA GLN A 29 -3.80 -12.57 9.99
C GLN A 29 -2.38 -12.02 10.22
N MET A 30 -1.65 -11.75 9.13
CA MET A 30 -0.31 -11.15 9.20
C MET A 30 -0.33 -9.79 9.91
N THR A 31 -1.33 -8.94 9.63
CA THR A 31 -1.48 -7.66 10.31
C THR A 31 -1.65 -7.86 11.81
N GLN A 32 -2.50 -8.80 12.23
CA GLN A 32 -2.73 -9.11 13.65
C GLN A 32 -1.48 -9.68 14.35
N GLU A 33 -0.74 -10.53 13.66
CA GLU A 33 0.46 -11.16 14.22
C GLU A 33 1.65 -10.19 14.34
N LEU A 34 1.69 -9.16 13.50
CA LEU A 34 2.82 -8.23 13.39
C LEU A 34 2.45 -6.78 13.78
N GLU A 35 1.28 -6.53 14.35
CA GLU A 35 0.85 -5.16 14.66
C GLU A 35 1.72 -4.45 15.72
N LEU A 36 2.53 -5.22 16.47
CA LEU A 36 3.55 -4.68 17.39
C LEU A 36 4.85 -4.26 16.68
N LEU A 37 5.00 -4.53 15.39
CA LEU A 37 6.24 -4.22 14.65
C LEU A 37 6.65 -2.73 14.75
N PRO A 38 5.73 -1.75 14.74
CA PRO A 38 6.11 -0.36 14.92
C PRO A 38 6.84 -0.03 16.23
N LEU A 39 6.71 -0.83 17.29
CA LEU A 39 7.45 -0.61 18.53
C LEU A 39 8.96 -0.50 18.33
N TRP A 40 9.50 -1.22 17.33
CA TRP A 40 10.94 -1.26 17.08
C TRP A 40 11.51 -0.01 16.43
N TYR A 41 10.67 0.86 15.87
CA TYR A 41 11.08 2.11 15.23
C TYR A 41 10.28 3.33 15.68
N ALA A 42 9.33 3.15 16.59
CA ALA A 42 8.54 4.26 17.12
C ALA A 42 9.41 5.18 17.97
N GLU A 43 9.18 6.48 17.82
CA GLU A 43 9.84 7.48 18.65
C GLU A 43 9.38 7.37 20.12
N ALA A 44 10.24 7.78 21.05
CA ALA A 44 9.89 7.93 22.44
C ALA A 44 8.63 8.80 22.61
N SER A 45 7.81 8.50 23.61
CA SER A 45 6.54 9.21 23.89
C SER A 45 5.52 9.15 22.74
N SER A 46 5.59 8.10 21.91
CA SER A 46 4.61 7.80 20.85
C SER A 46 3.72 6.64 21.23
N CYS A 47 2.63 6.46 20.49
CA CYS A 47 1.74 5.31 20.62
C CYS A 47 1.80 4.41 19.39
N VAL A 48 1.60 3.11 19.61
CA VAL A 48 1.39 2.10 18.57
C VAL A 48 -0.02 1.58 18.69
N PHE A 49 -0.78 1.62 17.59
CA PHE A 49 -2.16 1.15 17.55
C PHE A 49 -2.21 -0.35 17.34
N THR A 50 -2.69 -1.08 18.35
CA THR A 50 -2.67 -2.55 18.43
C THR A 50 -4.04 -3.13 18.79
N PRO A 51 -5.09 -2.89 17.99
CA PRO A 51 -6.48 -3.22 18.34
C PRO A 51 -6.74 -4.72 18.44
N SER A 52 -5.92 -5.56 17.82
CA SER A 52 -6.11 -7.01 17.76
C SER A 52 -5.11 -7.79 18.61
N SER A 53 -4.03 -7.14 19.05
CA SER A 53 -2.96 -7.78 19.78
C SER A 53 -3.47 -8.35 21.12
N ARG A 54 -3.18 -9.61 21.34
CA ARG A 54 -3.17 -10.19 22.68
C ARG A 54 -1.82 -9.85 23.29
N GLU A 55 -1.69 -8.62 23.78
CA GLU A 55 -0.47 -8.16 24.40
C GLU A 55 -0.06 -9.14 25.50
N ASN A 56 1.16 -9.61 25.36
CA ASN A 56 1.83 -10.25 26.45
C ASN A 56 2.55 -9.14 27.22
N GLU A 57 2.03 -8.80 28.41
CA GLU A 57 2.62 -7.77 29.28
C GLU A 57 4.09 -8.09 29.61
N GLU A 58 4.43 -9.38 29.74
CA GLU A 58 5.81 -9.82 29.94
C GLU A 58 6.68 -9.47 28.75
N PHE A 59 6.21 -9.71 27.52
CA PHE A 59 6.96 -9.35 26.30
C PHE A 59 7.19 -7.84 26.20
N LEU A 60 6.17 -7.03 26.48
CA LEU A 60 6.31 -5.56 26.45
C LEU A 60 7.28 -5.07 27.53
N ALA A 61 7.20 -5.64 28.75
CA ALA A 61 8.13 -5.33 29.83
C ALA A 61 9.57 -5.73 29.49
N GLU A 62 9.75 -6.89 28.86
CA GLU A 62 11.05 -7.39 28.39
C GLU A 62 11.60 -6.51 27.27
N ALA A 63 10.78 -6.18 26.26
CA ALA A 63 11.15 -5.30 25.15
C ALA A 63 11.59 -3.91 25.67
N LYS A 64 10.85 -3.37 26.61
CA LYS A 64 11.21 -2.11 27.26
C LYS A 64 12.53 -2.20 28.04
N SER A 65 12.72 -3.27 28.80
CA SER A 65 13.90 -3.46 29.66
C SER A 65 15.18 -3.74 28.86
N ILE A 66 15.10 -4.59 27.84
CA ILE A 66 16.26 -5.06 27.08
C ILE A 66 16.62 -4.12 25.93
N PHE A 67 15.60 -3.62 25.21
CA PHE A 67 15.78 -2.87 23.97
C PHE A 67 15.48 -1.37 24.12
N GLY A 68 15.04 -0.91 25.27
CA GLY A 68 14.74 0.49 25.51
C GLY A 68 13.53 1.01 24.72
N VAL A 69 12.58 0.14 24.41
CA VAL A 69 11.34 0.55 23.73
C VAL A 69 10.53 1.45 24.68
N GLU A 70 10.21 2.66 24.25
CA GLU A 70 9.50 3.65 25.09
C GLU A 70 8.07 3.94 24.60
N ALA A 71 7.72 3.53 23.37
CA ALA A 71 6.37 3.71 22.85
C ALA A 71 5.33 2.86 23.59
N GLU A 72 4.14 3.42 23.73
CA GLU A 72 3.01 2.75 24.39
C GLU A 72 2.09 2.08 23.37
N CYS A 73 1.54 0.91 23.73
CA CYS A 73 0.51 0.24 22.94
C CYS A 73 -0.88 0.73 23.36
N ILE A 74 -1.71 1.08 22.39
CA ILE A 74 -3.12 1.42 22.62
C ILE A 74 -4.03 0.55 21.75
N LYS A 75 -5.16 0.11 22.33
CA LYS A 75 -6.16 -0.73 21.66
C LYS A 75 -7.30 0.06 21.06
N GLU A 76 -7.59 1.20 21.67
CA GLU A 76 -8.67 2.09 21.26
C GLU A 76 -8.17 3.51 21.09
N THR A 77 -8.71 4.20 20.11
CA THR A 77 -8.38 5.62 19.86
C THR A 77 -8.79 6.55 21.00
N SER A 78 -9.76 6.15 21.80
CA SER A 78 -10.17 6.84 23.04
C SER A 78 -9.07 6.93 24.10
N GLN A 79 -8.03 6.09 24.00
CA GLN A 79 -6.87 6.11 24.90
C GLN A 79 -5.85 7.19 24.53
N LEU A 80 -6.02 7.84 23.38
CA LEU A 80 -5.17 8.96 22.97
C LEU A 80 -5.39 10.20 23.86
N PRO A 81 -4.34 10.92 24.23
CA PRO A 81 -4.49 12.12 25.05
C PRO A 81 -5.22 13.24 24.29
N CYS A 82 -6.23 13.80 24.93
CA CYS A 82 -7.15 14.78 24.32
C CYS A 82 -6.52 16.14 23.98
N ASN A 83 -5.32 16.45 24.50
CA ASN A 83 -4.75 17.81 24.43
C ASN A 83 -3.42 17.88 23.68
N GLU A 84 -2.99 16.81 23.02
CA GLU A 84 -1.73 16.78 22.29
C GLU A 84 -1.94 16.89 20.77
N ASN A 85 -0.99 17.53 20.12
CA ASN A 85 -0.92 17.51 18.67
C ASN A 85 -0.49 16.10 18.23
N ILE A 86 -1.43 15.33 17.69
CA ILE A 86 -1.21 13.94 17.28
C ILE A 86 -0.96 13.89 15.78
N GLU A 87 0.16 13.31 15.40
CA GLU A 87 0.48 12.95 14.03
C GLU A 87 0.18 11.47 13.79
N ILE A 88 -0.73 11.17 12.87
CA ILE A 88 -1.04 9.79 12.50
C ILE A 88 -0.02 9.30 11.49
N THR A 89 0.72 8.24 11.86
CA THR A 89 1.85 7.71 11.09
C THR A 89 1.60 6.24 10.72
N PRO A 90 0.77 5.96 9.70
CA PRO A 90 0.56 4.60 9.24
C PRO A 90 1.73 4.10 8.39
N TRP A 91 1.80 2.78 8.16
CA TRP A 91 2.70 2.20 7.16
C TRP A 91 2.44 2.79 5.77
N GLY A 92 1.18 3.02 5.43
CA GLY A 92 0.81 3.79 4.23
C GLY A 92 -0.63 4.29 4.26
N TRP A 93 -0.85 5.47 3.70
CA TRP A 93 -2.17 6.08 3.61
C TRP A 93 -2.99 5.53 2.45
N ASN A 94 -4.29 5.30 2.69
CA ASN A 94 -5.28 4.96 1.68
C ASN A 94 -6.70 5.31 2.16
N VAL A 95 -7.67 5.32 1.26
CA VAL A 95 -9.06 5.72 1.56
C VAL A 95 -9.75 4.81 2.58
N ALA A 96 -9.41 3.51 2.58
CA ALA A 96 -10.00 2.56 3.53
C ALA A 96 -9.50 2.80 4.96
N LEU A 97 -8.21 3.06 5.14
CA LEU A 97 -7.64 3.40 6.45
C LEU A 97 -8.25 4.71 6.99
N ARG A 98 -8.34 5.75 6.15
CA ARG A 98 -8.99 7.00 6.55
C ARG A 98 -10.41 6.77 7.07
N ARG A 99 -11.22 6.01 6.33
CA ARG A 99 -12.58 5.66 6.76
C ARG A 99 -12.59 4.89 8.09
N GLN A 100 -11.69 3.92 8.26
CA GLN A 100 -11.58 3.16 9.51
C GLN A 100 -11.25 4.06 10.70
N LEU A 101 -10.32 5.00 10.55
CA LEU A 101 -9.93 5.93 11.61
C LEU A 101 -11.06 6.88 11.97
N LEU A 102 -11.78 7.43 10.97
CA LEU A 102 -12.98 8.22 11.21
C LEU A 102 -14.05 7.43 12.00
N SER A 103 -14.30 6.17 11.62
CA SER A 103 -15.27 5.32 12.31
C SER A 103 -14.88 4.98 13.76
N ARG A 104 -13.61 5.13 14.10
CA ARG A 104 -13.05 4.98 15.44
C ARG A 104 -12.95 6.28 16.24
N GLY A 105 -13.49 7.38 15.68
CA GLY A 105 -13.55 8.69 16.35
C GLY A 105 -12.29 9.54 16.26
N ILE A 106 -11.36 9.23 15.37
CA ILE A 106 -10.25 10.14 15.06
C ILE A 106 -10.81 11.38 14.37
N ASP A 107 -10.38 12.54 14.83
CA ASP A 107 -10.77 13.83 14.25
C ASP A 107 -10.34 13.92 12.78
N GLU A 108 -11.24 14.36 11.92
CA GLU A 108 -10.99 14.49 10.49
C GLU A 108 -9.83 15.44 10.16
N SER A 109 -9.60 16.44 10.99
CA SER A 109 -8.51 17.40 10.82
C SER A 109 -7.11 16.80 10.97
N LEU A 110 -7.01 15.62 11.59
CA LEU A 110 -5.76 14.85 11.75
C LEU A 110 -5.50 13.89 10.58
N LEU A 111 -6.43 13.78 9.64
CA LEU A 111 -6.38 12.82 8.55
C LEU A 111 -6.17 13.53 7.22
N PRO A 112 -5.47 12.88 6.27
CA PRO A 112 -5.33 13.47 4.94
C PRO A 112 -6.68 13.67 4.27
N SER A 113 -6.80 14.76 3.53
CA SER A 113 -7.97 15.06 2.71
C SER A 113 -8.12 14.04 1.57
N PRO A 114 -9.30 13.91 0.95
CA PRO A 114 -9.49 13.07 -0.23
C PRO A 114 -8.53 13.40 -1.38
N GLN A 115 -8.19 14.68 -1.56
CA GLN A 115 -7.26 15.15 -2.58
C GLN A 115 -5.83 14.67 -2.30
N GLU A 116 -5.39 14.76 -1.05
CA GLU A 116 -4.09 14.23 -0.63
C GLU A 116 -4.01 12.72 -0.81
N LEU A 117 -5.08 11.98 -0.47
CA LEU A 117 -5.12 10.53 -0.70
C LEU A 117 -5.06 10.15 -2.18
N THR A 118 -5.67 10.94 -3.06
CA THR A 118 -5.53 10.78 -4.50
C THR A 118 -4.08 10.97 -4.92
N LEU A 119 -3.43 12.03 -4.43
CA LEU A 119 -2.01 12.27 -4.70
C LEU A 119 -1.10 11.16 -4.15
N TYR A 120 -1.35 10.67 -2.93
CA TYR A 120 -0.61 9.53 -2.37
C TYR A 120 -0.73 8.30 -3.28
N ARG A 121 -1.94 8.01 -3.75
CA ARG A 121 -2.16 6.88 -4.65
C ARG A 121 -1.40 7.06 -5.96
N GLU A 122 -1.50 8.22 -6.61
CA GLU A 122 -0.79 8.52 -7.85
C GLU A 122 0.73 8.38 -7.69
N LEU A 123 1.30 8.98 -6.64
CA LEU A 123 2.74 8.93 -6.38
C LEU A 123 3.26 7.53 -6.00
N SER A 124 2.38 6.66 -5.52
CA SER A 124 2.73 5.27 -5.19
C SER A 124 2.67 4.32 -6.39
N GLY A 125 2.20 4.78 -7.54
CA GLY A 125 2.11 4.00 -8.76
C GLY A 125 3.46 3.81 -9.45
N ARG A 126 3.71 2.63 -10.03
CA ARG A 126 4.92 2.34 -10.81
C ARG A 126 5.05 3.17 -12.10
N ASP A 127 3.95 3.73 -12.59
CA ASP A 127 3.94 4.68 -13.69
C ASP A 127 4.77 5.92 -13.36
N LYS A 128 4.69 6.41 -12.14
CA LYS A 128 5.50 7.54 -11.67
C LYS A 128 6.99 7.25 -11.66
N ASP A 129 7.39 6.05 -11.26
CA ASP A 129 8.79 5.60 -11.36
C ASP A 129 9.28 5.70 -12.82
N THR A 130 8.44 5.30 -13.77
CA THR A 130 8.76 5.36 -15.21
C THR A 130 8.90 6.79 -15.71
N GLU A 131 8.02 7.70 -15.28
CA GLU A 131 8.10 9.13 -15.61
C GLU A 131 9.38 9.76 -15.07
N ILE A 132 9.70 9.47 -13.80
CA ILE A 132 10.93 9.96 -13.15
C ILE A 132 12.16 9.43 -13.86
N LEU A 133 12.24 8.13 -14.17
CA LEU A 133 13.36 7.53 -14.88
C LEU A 133 13.56 8.16 -16.26
N ARG A 134 12.48 8.41 -16.99
CA ARG A 134 12.55 9.09 -18.30
C ARG A 134 13.07 10.52 -18.17
N SER A 135 12.67 11.24 -17.13
CA SER A 135 13.14 12.61 -16.91
C SER A 135 14.62 12.67 -16.53
N MET A 136 15.08 11.71 -15.71
CA MET A 136 16.48 11.64 -15.25
C MET A 136 17.44 11.07 -16.31
N SER A 137 16.97 10.16 -17.14
CA SER A 137 17.79 9.48 -18.14
C SER A 137 17.04 9.29 -19.46
N PRO A 138 16.84 10.38 -20.25
CA PRO A 138 16.06 10.33 -21.49
C PRO A 138 16.60 9.34 -22.54
N SER A 139 17.89 9.00 -22.46
CA SER A 139 18.56 8.05 -23.37
C SER A 139 18.54 6.60 -22.86
N ALA A 140 17.97 6.31 -21.70
CA ALA A 140 17.90 4.95 -21.18
C ALA A 140 16.92 4.13 -22.02
N GLY A 141 17.47 3.21 -22.83
CA GLY A 141 16.72 2.38 -23.77
C GLY A 141 15.87 1.26 -23.12
N PHE A 142 15.65 1.31 -21.81
CA PHE A 142 14.92 0.28 -21.04
C PHE A 142 13.84 0.86 -20.13
N THR A 143 13.21 1.94 -20.53
CA THR A 143 12.06 2.47 -19.78
C THR A 143 10.83 1.60 -20.05
N ALA A 144 10.06 1.34 -19.02
CA ALA A 144 8.78 0.68 -19.13
C ALA A 144 7.84 1.46 -20.07
N LYS A 145 6.97 0.74 -20.77
CA LYS A 145 5.87 1.33 -21.54
C LYS A 145 4.61 1.26 -20.69
N LEU A 146 3.87 2.35 -20.65
CA LEU A 146 2.54 2.38 -20.05
C LEU A 146 1.53 1.85 -21.06
N ILE A 147 0.69 0.90 -20.63
CA ILE A 147 -0.35 0.26 -21.45
C ILE A 147 -1.66 0.34 -20.69
N ASP A 148 -2.71 0.85 -21.33
CA ASP A 148 -4.01 1.12 -20.72
C ASP A 148 -5.15 0.26 -21.29
N ASN A 149 -4.89 -0.57 -22.29
CA ASN A 149 -5.90 -1.41 -22.92
C ASN A 149 -5.37 -2.81 -23.29
N ILE A 150 -6.31 -3.75 -23.43
CA ILE A 150 -5.98 -5.16 -23.64
C ILE A 150 -5.41 -5.45 -25.03
N GLU A 151 -5.84 -4.70 -26.02
CA GLU A 151 -5.38 -4.85 -27.40
C GLU A 151 -3.90 -4.51 -27.49
N GLU A 152 -3.49 -3.46 -26.83
CA GLU A 152 -2.10 -3.04 -26.76
C GLU A 152 -1.23 -4.03 -25.97
N CYS A 153 -1.78 -4.68 -24.91
CA CYS A 153 -1.09 -5.78 -24.24
C CYS A 153 -0.73 -6.91 -25.20
N ARG A 154 -1.68 -7.31 -26.06
CA ARG A 154 -1.48 -8.36 -27.07
C ARG A 154 -0.43 -7.97 -28.10
N GLU A 155 -0.62 -6.80 -28.71
CA GLU A 155 0.33 -6.28 -29.71
C GLU A 155 1.75 -6.15 -29.16
N TYR A 156 1.86 -5.76 -27.89
CA TYR A 156 3.15 -5.62 -27.29
C TYR A 156 3.81 -6.98 -27.04
N ALA A 157 3.09 -7.94 -26.48
CA ALA A 157 3.59 -9.28 -26.26
C ALA A 157 3.99 -9.99 -27.59
N ASP A 158 3.24 -9.73 -28.66
CA ASP A 158 3.58 -10.27 -29.99
C ASP A 158 4.91 -9.67 -30.54
N ARG A 159 5.14 -8.38 -30.29
CA ARG A 159 6.39 -7.71 -30.67
C ARG A 159 7.57 -8.03 -29.76
N HIS A 160 7.27 -8.36 -28.48
CA HIS A 160 8.27 -8.64 -27.46
C HIS A 160 8.04 -10.02 -26.82
N PRO A 161 8.53 -11.11 -27.44
CA PRO A 161 8.27 -12.48 -26.97
C PRO A 161 8.77 -12.78 -25.55
N ARG A 162 9.54 -11.89 -24.95
CA ARG A 162 9.98 -11.93 -23.56
C ARG A 162 9.69 -10.60 -22.91
N CYS A 163 8.55 -10.49 -22.25
CA CYS A 163 8.13 -9.28 -21.56
C CYS A 163 7.53 -9.59 -20.18
N ILE A 164 7.41 -8.56 -19.36
CA ILE A 164 6.78 -8.63 -18.05
C ILE A 164 5.76 -7.51 -17.97
N PHE A 165 4.50 -7.89 -17.75
CA PHE A 165 3.48 -6.93 -17.37
C PHE A 165 3.46 -6.78 -15.84
N LYS A 166 3.35 -5.55 -15.37
CA LYS A 166 3.36 -5.22 -13.95
C LYS A 166 2.11 -4.42 -13.59
N ALA A 167 1.37 -4.88 -12.60
CA ALA A 167 0.28 -4.09 -12.03
C ALA A 167 0.85 -2.81 -11.39
N PRO A 168 0.22 -1.64 -11.57
CA PRO A 168 0.71 -0.36 -11.05
C PRO A 168 0.91 -0.36 -9.53
N TRP A 169 -0.04 -0.89 -8.78
CA TRP A 169 0.06 -1.05 -7.33
C TRP A 169 0.16 -2.51 -6.95
N SER A 170 1.35 -2.94 -6.59
CA SER A 170 1.57 -4.29 -6.06
C SER A 170 2.91 -4.37 -5.35
N GLY A 171 2.95 -5.07 -4.24
CA GLY A 171 4.15 -5.30 -3.44
C GLY A 171 4.66 -6.74 -3.51
N SER A 172 5.88 -6.97 -2.99
CA SER A 172 6.45 -8.29 -2.73
C SER A 172 6.48 -9.24 -3.92
N GLY A 173 6.74 -8.73 -5.13
CA GLY A 173 6.79 -9.54 -6.36
C GLY A 173 5.44 -10.05 -6.87
N LYS A 174 4.34 -9.71 -6.21
CA LYS A 174 2.99 -9.97 -6.69
C LYS A 174 2.62 -8.95 -7.78
N GLY A 175 1.59 -9.25 -8.56
CA GLY A 175 1.20 -8.34 -9.66
C GLY A 175 2.21 -8.29 -10.80
N LEU A 176 2.93 -9.38 -11.04
CA LEU A 176 3.81 -9.58 -12.19
C LEU A 176 3.27 -10.71 -13.05
N LEU A 177 3.18 -10.47 -14.34
CA LEU A 177 2.89 -11.48 -15.35
C LEU A 177 4.09 -11.62 -16.29
N TRP A 178 4.71 -12.76 -16.29
CA TRP A 178 5.82 -13.08 -17.16
C TRP A 178 5.31 -13.71 -18.46
N CYS A 179 5.55 -13.07 -19.59
CA CYS A 179 5.26 -13.59 -20.91
C CYS A 179 6.56 -14.09 -21.55
N TRP A 180 6.67 -15.42 -21.73
CA TRP A 180 7.86 -16.08 -22.27
C TRP A 180 7.47 -16.84 -23.55
N GLY A 181 7.56 -16.16 -24.67
CA GLY A 181 7.35 -16.73 -26.00
C GLY A 181 5.91 -16.73 -26.51
N LYS A 182 4.89 -16.58 -25.66
CA LYS A 182 3.49 -16.52 -26.09
C LYS A 182 2.62 -15.79 -25.08
N TYR A 183 1.80 -14.88 -25.58
CA TYR A 183 0.66 -14.32 -24.89
C TYR A 183 -0.53 -15.25 -25.06
N ASP A 184 -1.03 -15.85 -24.00
CA ASP A 184 -2.11 -16.84 -24.01
C ASP A 184 -3.36 -16.35 -23.28
N ASP A 185 -4.41 -17.16 -23.26
CA ASP A 185 -5.67 -16.83 -22.59
C ASP A 185 -5.50 -16.54 -21.08
N LYS A 186 -4.52 -17.13 -20.42
CA LYS A 186 -4.21 -16.85 -19.01
C LYS A 186 -3.61 -15.46 -18.86
N SER A 187 -2.71 -15.09 -19.77
CA SER A 187 -2.12 -13.76 -19.85
C SER A 187 -3.19 -12.71 -20.10
N ASP A 188 -4.07 -12.95 -21.07
CA ASP A 188 -5.19 -12.08 -21.38
C ASP A 188 -6.15 -11.91 -20.20
N GLY A 189 -6.52 -13.01 -19.55
CA GLY A 189 -7.37 -13.00 -18.37
C GLY A 189 -6.74 -12.25 -17.17
N TRP A 190 -5.42 -12.34 -17.00
CA TRP A 190 -4.71 -11.60 -15.96
C TRP A 190 -4.72 -10.09 -16.26
N CYS A 191 -4.37 -9.69 -17.47
CA CYS A 191 -4.37 -8.29 -17.87
C CYS A 191 -5.76 -7.65 -17.72
N ARG A 192 -6.81 -8.31 -18.23
CA ARG A 192 -8.21 -7.85 -18.07
C ARG A 192 -8.60 -7.67 -16.63
N ARG A 193 -8.23 -8.59 -15.76
CA ARG A 193 -8.53 -8.51 -14.33
C ARG A 193 -7.82 -7.32 -13.68
N VAL A 194 -6.53 -7.12 -13.94
CA VAL A 194 -5.78 -5.98 -13.41
C VAL A 194 -6.40 -4.67 -13.87
N ILE A 195 -6.72 -4.55 -15.14
CA ILE A 195 -7.39 -3.37 -15.71
C ILE A 195 -8.73 -3.12 -15.00
N ALA A 196 -9.55 -4.13 -14.79
CA ALA A 196 -10.86 -3.99 -14.16
C ALA A 196 -10.80 -3.74 -12.64
N GLU A 197 -9.93 -4.47 -11.92
CA GLU A 197 -9.87 -4.43 -10.45
C GLU A 197 -9.23 -3.15 -9.91
N GLN A 198 -8.31 -2.56 -10.65
CA GLN A 198 -7.66 -1.33 -10.20
C GLN A 198 -8.45 -0.06 -10.54
N GLY A 199 -9.66 -0.24 -11.10
CA GLY A 199 -10.65 0.83 -11.24
C GLY A 199 -10.23 1.99 -12.11
N PHE A 200 -9.41 1.71 -13.12
CA PHE A 200 -8.92 2.72 -14.03
C PHE A 200 -9.97 3.13 -15.05
N ASP A 201 -10.04 4.40 -15.26
CA ASP A 201 -10.66 4.98 -16.44
C ASP A 201 -9.75 4.73 -17.65
N ALA A 202 -10.30 4.69 -18.85
CA ALA A 202 -9.54 4.47 -20.09
C ALA A 202 -8.46 5.53 -20.35
N SER A 203 -8.41 6.58 -19.55
CA SER A 203 -7.39 7.64 -19.55
C SER A 203 -6.18 7.37 -18.66
N ASP A 204 -6.26 6.40 -17.73
CA ASP A 204 -5.20 6.13 -16.76
C ASP A 204 -4.33 4.94 -17.18
N PRO A 205 -3.01 5.05 -17.19
CA PRO A 205 -2.13 3.93 -17.49
C PRO A 205 -2.23 2.85 -16.42
N GLN A 206 -2.46 1.61 -16.85
CA GLN A 206 -2.89 0.54 -15.95
C GLN A 206 -1.91 -0.62 -15.86
N ILE A 207 -1.07 -0.79 -16.83
CA ILE A 207 -0.06 -1.84 -16.87
C ILE A 207 1.24 -1.23 -17.31
N ILE A 208 2.26 -1.45 -16.49
CA ILE A 208 3.63 -1.04 -16.79
C ILE A 208 4.38 -2.26 -17.27
N GLU A 209 5.07 -2.09 -18.36
CA GLU A 209 5.87 -3.12 -18.96
C GLU A 209 7.36 -2.81 -18.88
N LYS A 210 8.18 -3.85 -18.86
CA LYS A 210 9.64 -3.72 -18.81
C LYS A 210 10.30 -4.54 -19.91
#